data_d806532cb769481aa2bcf73919cc5c7a
#
_entry.id   d806532cb769481aa2bcf73919cc5c7a
#
_cell.length_a   1.000
_cell.length_b   1.000
_cell.length_c   1.000
_cell.angle_alpha   90.00
_cell.angle_beta   90.00
_cell.angle_gamma   90.00
#
_symmetry.space_group_name_H-M   'P 1'
#
loop_
_entity.id
_entity.type
_entity.pdbx_description
1 polymer ?
#
loop_
_entity_poly.entity_id
_entity_poly.type
_entity_poly.pdbx_seq_one_letter_code
_entity_poly.pdbx_strand_id
1 'polypeptide(L)'
;MEQRYILNAIDAALHAGADILSIYNDPASDFEIEKKADNSPLTIADRKAHETITGYLNATPFPVLSEEGKHLPYTERCGWDSLWIVDPLDGTKEFIKRNGEFTVNIAWVSHSVPVMGVIYLPVKQELYFAEEHIGAYRLSGITSRGDVSLEELMASATRLPAEAARDKFVIVASRSHLTPETESYIEEMKRQHAEVELISSGSSIKICLVAEGKADVYPRFAPTMEWDTAAGHAIA
;
A
#
# COMPACT_ATOMS: atom_id res chain seq x y z
N MET A 1 -9.45 -19.50 -2.81
CA MET A 1 -9.99 -18.34 -2.05
C MET A 1 -11.27 -17.87 -2.67
N GLU A 2 -12.19 -17.27 -1.90
CA GLU A 2 -13.41 -16.75 -2.50
C GLU A 2 -13.13 -15.39 -3.15
N GLN A 3 -13.34 -15.27 -4.46
CA GLN A 3 -13.19 -14.03 -5.25
C GLN A 3 -13.85 -12.80 -4.58
N ARG A 4 -14.88 -13.04 -3.76
CA ARG A 4 -15.56 -11.98 -3.01
C ARG A 4 -14.64 -11.20 -2.07
N TYR A 5 -13.58 -11.81 -1.53
CA TYR A 5 -12.69 -11.11 -0.58
C TYR A 5 -11.80 -10.08 -1.26
N ILE A 6 -11.25 -10.41 -2.44
CA ILE A 6 -10.46 -9.43 -3.19
C ILE A 6 -11.35 -8.29 -3.73
N LEU A 7 -12.55 -8.58 -4.21
CA LEU A 7 -13.49 -7.55 -4.65
C LEU A 7 -13.90 -6.64 -3.48
N ASN A 8 -14.15 -7.23 -2.30
CA ASN A 8 -14.48 -6.47 -1.09
C ASN A 8 -13.33 -5.54 -0.67
N ALA A 9 -12.08 -6.01 -0.74
CA ALA A 9 -10.90 -5.19 -0.45
C ALA A 9 -10.68 -4.08 -1.49
N ILE A 10 -10.94 -4.36 -2.77
CA ILE A 10 -10.89 -3.36 -3.84
C ILE A 10 -11.95 -2.28 -3.61
N ASP A 11 -13.20 -2.65 -3.34
CA ASP A 11 -14.28 -1.69 -3.06
C ASP A 11 -13.96 -0.86 -1.82
N ALA A 12 -13.45 -1.48 -0.76
CA ALA A 12 -13.01 -0.79 0.45
C ALA A 12 -11.93 0.24 0.16
N ALA A 13 -10.90 -0.12 -0.62
CA ALA A 13 -9.80 0.78 -0.96
C ALA A 13 -10.27 1.96 -1.84
N LEU A 14 -11.13 1.71 -2.83
CA LEU A 14 -11.67 2.77 -3.69
C LEU A 14 -12.55 3.76 -2.93
N HIS A 15 -13.43 3.27 -2.04
CA HIS A 15 -14.30 4.14 -1.23
C HIS A 15 -13.48 4.92 -0.19
N ALA A 16 -12.52 4.29 0.49
CA ALA A 16 -11.61 4.98 1.40
C ALA A 16 -10.80 6.06 0.65
N GLY A 17 -10.31 5.75 -0.55
CA GLY A 17 -9.64 6.73 -1.40
C GLY A 17 -10.51 7.93 -1.77
N ALA A 18 -11.80 7.71 -2.05
CA ALA A 18 -12.76 8.78 -2.29
C ALA A 18 -12.98 9.66 -1.03
N ASP A 19 -13.08 9.04 0.14
CA ASP A 19 -13.17 9.74 1.42
C ASP A 19 -11.92 10.59 1.69
N ILE A 20 -10.73 10.02 1.49
CA ILE A 20 -9.46 10.74 1.62
C ILE A 20 -9.43 11.94 0.67
N LEU A 21 -9.77 11.75 -0.61
CA LEU A 21 -9.77 12.83 -1.61
C LEU A 21 -10.78 13.92 -1.30
N SER A 22 -11.91 13.61 -0.68
CA SER A 22 -12.90 14.60 -0.27
C SER A 22 -12.32 15.61 0.74
N ILE A 23 -11.45 15.13 1.64
CA ILE A 23 -10.76 15.95 2.64
C ILE A 23 -9.50 16.61 2.02
N TYR A 24 -8.75 15.87 1.23
CA TYR A 24 -7.54 16.35 0.57
C TYR A 24 -7.79 17.54 -0.36
N ASN A 25 -8.90 17.52 -1.09
CA ASN A 25 -9.26 18.55 -2.06
C ASN A 25 -10.06 19.73 -1.46
N ASP A 26 -10.48 19.63 -0.19
CA ASP A 26 -11.15 20.74 0.50
C ASP A 26 -10.13 21.85 0.86
N PRO A 27 -10.22 23.04 0.26
CA PRO A 27 -9.30 24.12 0.55
C PRO A 27 -9.49 24.71 1.96
N ALA A 28 -10.63 24.44 2.61
CA ALA A 28 -10.92 24.89 3.97
C ALA A 28 -10.46 23.87 5.04
N SER A 29 -10.06 22.68 4.63
CA SER A 29 -9.60 21.65 5.57
C SER A 29 -8.22 21.98 6.13
N ASP A 30 -8.12 22.01 7.46
CA ASP A 30 -6.85 22.05 8.20
C ASP A 30 -6.35 20.64 8.54
N PHE A 31 -7.05 19.60 8.07
CA PHE A 31 -6.81 18.17 8.28
C PHE A 31 -6.96 17.67 9.71
N GLU A 32 -7.26 18.55 10.67
CA GLU A 32 -7.35 18.21 12.11
C GLU A 32 -6.16 17.37 12.58
N ILE A 33 -4.93 17.87 12.32
CA ILE A 33 -3.70 17.12 12.53
C ILE A 33 -3.46 16.90 14.04
N GLU A 34 -3.46 15.64 14.44
CA GLU A 34 -3.07 15.20 15.77
C GLU A 34 -1.72 14.47 15.72
N LYS A 35 -1.13 14.24 16.88
CA LYS A 35 0.08 13.43 17.05
C LYS A 35 -0.24 12.15 17.77
N LYS A 36 0.12 11.01 17.18
CA LYS A 36 0.08 9.70 17.84
C LYS A 36 1.15 9.60 18.94
N ALA A 37 1.11 8.53 19.73
CA ALA A 37 2.08 8.31 20.82
C ALA A 37 3.53 8.23 20.35
N ASP A 38 3.78 7.81 19.12
CA ASP A 38 5.10 7.76 18.47
C ASP A 38 5.48 9.05 17.73
N ASN A 39 4.70 10.13 17.92
CA ASN A 39 4.81 11.43 17.24
C ASN A 39 4.54 11.42 15.73
N SER A 40 4.04 10.33 15.15
CA SER A 40 3.54 10.34 13.78
C SER A 40 2.24 11.18 13.68
N PRO A 41 1.97 11.83 12.53
CA PRO A 41 0.73 12.56 12.34
C PRO A 41 -0.45 11.61 12.16
N LEU A 42 -1.60 12.02 12.65
CA LEU A 42 -2.92 11.44 12.40
C LEU A 42 -3.84 12.55 11.91
N THR A 43 -4.59 12.31 10.87
CA THR A 43 -5.56 13.27 10.35
C THR A 43 -6.97 12.70 10.37
N ILE A 44 -7.96 13.57 10.14
CA ILE A 44 -9.35 13.14 9.96
C ILE A 44 -9.50 12.19 8.75
N ALA A 45 -8.61 12.30 7.75
CA ALA A 45 -8.64 11.43 6.58
C ALA A 45 -8.24 9.99 6.92
N ASP A 46 -7.22 9.80 7.79
CA ASP A 46 -6.81 8.48 8.28
C ASP A 46 -7.99 7.79 9.01
N ARG A 47 -8.68 8.52 9.90
CA ARG A 47 -9.82 7.98 10.65
C ARG A 47 -10.98 7.61 9.75
N LYS A 48 -11.34 8.50 8.82
CA LYS A 48 -12.47 8.25 7.91
C LYS A 48 -12.20 7.07 6.98
N ALA A 49 -10.98 6.97 6.45
CA ALA A 49 -10.56 5.83 5.66
C ALA A 49 -10.60 4.52 6.48
N HIS A 50 -10.12 4.55 7.73
CA HIS A 50 -10.20 3.41 8.63
C HIS A 50 -11.64 2.94 8.85
N GLU A 51 -12.57 3.85 9.14
CA GLU A 51 -13.99 3.53 9.34
C GLU A 51 -14.60 2.90 8.09
N THR A 52 -14.31 3.46 6.92
CA THR A 52 -14.80 2.94 5.65
C THR A 52 -14.26 1.53 5.39
N ILE A 53 -12.95 1.31 5.50
CA ILE A 53 -12.33 0.01 5.24
C ILE A 53 -12.84 -1.04 6.22
N THR A 54 -12.88 -0.72 7.51
CA THR A 54 -13.34 -1.66 8.53
C THR A 54 -14.83 -1.99 8.37
N GLY A 55 -15.65 -1.05 7.88
CA GLY A 55 -17.04 -1.32 7.51
C GLY A 55 -17.18 -2.44 6.47
N TYR A 56 -16.30 -2.48 5.48
CA TYR A 56 -16.25 -3.55 4.48
C TYR A 56 -15.69 -4.86 5.06
N LEU A 57 -14.55 -4.80 5.73
CA LEU A 57 -13.80 -5.99 6.14
C LEU A 57 -14.45 -6.73 7.32
N ASN A 58 -15.15 -6.03 8.21
CA ASN A 58 -15.91 -6.66 9.32
C ASN A 58 -17.10 -7.51 8.84
N ALA A 59 -17.50 -7.40 7.58
CA ALA A 59 -18.45 -8.32 6.97
C ALA A 59 -17.82 -9.70 6.63
N THR A 60 -16.51 -9.84 6.81
CA THR A 60 -15.78 -11.11 6.64
C THR A 60 -15.55 -11.78 8.01
N PRO A 61 -15.26 -13.09 8.04
CA PRO A 61 -15.05 -13.80 9.32
C PRO A 61 -13.65 -13.58 9.92
N PHE A 62 -12.82 -12.72 9.32
CA PHE A 62 -11.43 -12.53 9.72
C PHE A 62 -11.26 -11.26 10.56
N PRO A 63 -10.39 -11.29 11.59
CA PRO A 63 -10.04 -10.10 12.35
C PRO A 63 -9.30 -9.08 11.49
N VAL A 64 -9.41 -7.80 11.88
CA VAL A 64 -8.74 -6.68 11.20
C VAL A 64 -7.69 -6.08 12.13
N LEU A 65 -6.42 -6.10 11.68
CA LEU A 65 -5.31 -5.35 12.26
C LEU A 65 -5.10 -4.10 11.41
N SER A 66 -5.46 -2.95 11.94
CA SER A 66 -5.31 -1.67 11.25
C SER A 66 -4.41 -0.73 12.06
N GLU A 67 -3.62 0.10 11.37
CA GLU A 67 -2.80 1.14 11.99
C GLU A 67 -3.62 2.05 12.89
N GLU A 68 -4.84 2.42 12.47
CA GLU A 68 -5.74 3.30 13.21
C GLU A 68 -6.70 2.54 14.13
N GLY A 69 -6.49 1.23 14.26
CA GLY A 69 -7.29 0.35 15.09
C GLY A 69 -6.83 0.30 16.55
N LYS A 70 -7.44 -0.59 17.31
CA LYS A 70 -6.98 -0.85 18.68
C LYS A 70 -5.63 -1.56 18.67
N HIS A 71 -4.70 -1.08 19.49
CA HIS A 71 -3.45 -1.78 19.74
C HIS A 71 -3.72 -3.05 20.55
N LEU A 72 -3.78 -4.18 19.85
CA LEU A 72 -3.91 -5.49 20.45
C LEU A 72 -2.53 -6.05 20.79
N PRO A 73 -2.31 -6.58 22.01
CA PRO A 73 -1.05 -7.22 22.36
C PRO A 73 -0.81 -8.45 21.46
N TYR A 74 0.45 -8.74 21.18
CA TYR A 74 0.81 -9.87 20.33
C TYR A 74 0.23 -11.21 20.81
N THR A 75 0.15 -11.41 22.13
CA THR A 75 -0.45 -12.61 22.76
C THR A 75 -1.92 -12.83 22.40
N GLU A 76 -2.65 -11.77 22.03
CA GLU A 76 -4.04 -11.87 21.59
C GLU A 76 -4.16 -12.22 20.11
N ARG A 77 -3.27 -11.67 19.27
CA ARG A 77 -3.31 -11.84 17.81
C ARG A 77 -2.44 -12.98 17.26
N CYS A 78 -1.51 -13.51 18.05
CA CYS A 78 -0.61 -14.59 17.61
C CYS A 78 -1.31 -15.91 17.31
N GLY A 79 -2.56 -16.08 17.77
CA GLY A 79 -3.39 -17.25 17.44
C GLY A 79 -4.29 -17.06 16.22
N TRP A 80 -4.17 -15.95 15.49
CA TRP A 80 -4.97 -15.73 14.28
C TRP A 80 -4.32 -16.41 13.08
N ASP A 81 -4.95 -17.45 12.55
CA ASP A 81 -4.49 -18.13 11.34
C ASP A 81 -4.62 -17.27 10.09
N SER A 82 -5.62 -16.39 10.08
CA SER A 82 -5.87 -15.47 8.97
C SER A 82 -6.41 -14.15 9.49
N LEU A 83 -5.96 -13.03 8.88
CA LEU A 83 -6.37 -11.68 9.26
C LEU A 83 -6.24 -10.71 8.09
N TRP A 84 -6.96 -9.60 8.19
CA TRP A 84 -6.72 -8.42 7.39
C TRP A 84 -5.66 -7.53 8.04
N ILE A 85 -4.71 -7.04 7.27
CA ILE A 85 -3.75 -6.01 7.70
C ILE A 85 -3.99 -4.77 6.85
N VAL A 86 -4.18 -3.62 7.50
CA VAL A 86 -4.65 -2.40 6.86
C VAL A 86 -3.81 -1.20 7.28
N ASP A 87 -3.34 -0.43 6.30
CA ASP A 87 -2.93 0.94 6.46
C ASP A 87 -3.93 1.83 5.71
N PRO A 88 -4.79 2.55 6.43
CA PRO A 88 -5.84 3.35 5.79
C PRO A 88 -5.31 4.52 4.97
N LEU A 89 -4.15 5.09 5.37
CA LEU A 89 -3.48 6.18 4.67
C LEU A 89 -1.97 6.14 4.93
N ASP A 90 -1.25 5.28 4.20
CA ASP A 90 0.21 5.27 4.20
C ASP A 90 0.75 6.54 3.52
N GLY A 91 1.60 7.26 4.23
CA GLY A 91 2.14 8.53 3.75
C GLY A 91 1.38 9.76 4.26
N THR A 92 0.92 9.78 5.51
CA THR A 92 0.24 10.94 6.12
C THR A 92 1.06 12.24 6.03
N LYS A 93 2.41 12.14 6.08
CA LYS A 93 3.28 13.31 5.86
C LYS A 93 3.19 13.85 4.44
N GLU A 94 3.10 12.98 3.46
CA GLU A 94 2.93 13.30 2.05
C GLU A 94 1.54 13.87 1.77
N PHE A 95 0.51 13.34 2.43
CA PHE A 95 -0.85 13.86 2.42
C PHE A 95 -0.88 15.32 2.95
N ILE A 96 -0.29 15.58 4.12
CA ILE A 96 -0.22 16.92 4.72
C ILE A 96 0.54 17.91 3.82
N LYS A 97 1.62 17.46 3.17
CA LYS A 97 2.39 18.27 2.21
C LYS A 97 1.70 18.46 0.86
N ARG A 98 0.57 17.82 0.64
CA ARG A 98 -0.19 17.88 -0.62
C ARG A 98 0.61 17.50 -1.86
N ASN A 99 1.52 16.51 -1.76
CA ASN A 99 2.32 16.05 -2.90
C ASN A 99 1.70 14.84 -3.64
N GLY A 100 0.61 14.28 -3.11
CA GLY A 100 -0.14 13.18 -3.73
C GLY A 100 0.51 11.80 -3.64
N GLU A 101 1.60 11.64 -2.90
CA GLU A 101 2.32 10.37 -2.76
C GLU A 101 1.87 9.59 -1.50
N PHE A 102 0.59 9.27 -1.41
CA PHE A 102 0.00 8.46 -0.34
C PHE A 102 -0.88 7.35 -0.91
N THR A 103 -1.06 6.28 -0.14
CA THR A 103 -1.76 5.07 -0.58
C THR A 103 -2.72 4.54 0.48
N VAL A 104 -3.71 3.78 0.05
CA VAL A 104 -4.52 2.88 0.88
C VAL A 104 -3.99 1.48 0.70
N ASN A 105 -3.62 0.80 1.78
CA ASN A 105 -3.05 -0.54 1.74
C ASN A 105 -3.95 -1.53 2.49
N ILE A 106 -4.37 -2.62 1.83
CA ILE A 106 -5.16 -3.69 2.41
C ILE A 106 -4.54 -5.02 2.02
N ALA A 107 -4.19 -5.84 3.01
CA ALA A 107 -3.68 -7.19 2.79
C ALA A 107 -4.54 -8.23 3.49
N TRP A 108 -4.67 -9.41 2.89
CA TRP A 108 -5.10 -10.59 3.61
C TRP A 108 -3.91 -11.51 3.81
N VAL A 109 -3.67 -11.82 5.07
CA VAL A 109 -2.58 -12.69 5.50
C VAL A 109 -3.18 -14.02 5.95
N SER A 110 -2.62 -15.12 5.49
CA SER A 110 -2.98 -16.46 5.89
C SER A 110 -1.73 -17.23 6.30
N HIS A 111 -1.76 -17.85 7.49
CA HIS A 111 -0.61 -18.60 8.04
C HIS A 111 0.70 -17.80 7.98
N SER A 112 0.64 -16.53 8.36
CA SER A 112 1.77 -15.59 8.36
C SER A 112 2.33 -15.22 6.97
N VAL A 113 1.61 -15.55 5.89
CA VAL A 113 1.99 -15.19 4.52
C VAL A 113 0.95 -14.20 3.95
N PRO A 114 1.36 -13.04 3.43
CA PRO A 114 0.46 -12.18 2.66
C PRO A 114 0.09 -12.86 1.34
N VAL A 115 -1.16 -13.32 1.23
CA VAL A 115 -1.67 -14.08 0.07
C VAL A 115 -2.54 -13.24 -0.85
N MET A 116 -2.94 -12.04 -0.39
CA MET A 116 -3.67 -11.06 -1.20
C MET A 116 -3.26 -9.65 -0.77
N GLY A 117 -3.13 -8.76 -1.74
CA GLY A 117 -2.81 -7.35 -1.53
C GLY A 117 -3.60 -6.44 -2.45
N VAL A 118 -4.02 -5.31 -1.90
CA VAL A 118 -4.60 -4.18 -2.63
C VAL A 118 -3.89 -2.91 -2.18
N ILE A 119 -3.35 -2.15 -3.14
CA ILE A 119 -2.80 -0.81 -2.93
C ILE A 119 -3.52 0.13 -3.89
N TYR A 120 -4.11 1.19 -3.35
CA TYR A 120 -4.75 2.21 -4.15
C TYR A 120 -4.06 3.56 -3.97
N LEU A 121 -3.77 4.23 -5.08
CA LEU A 121 -3.20 5.58 -5.14
C LEU A 121 -4.32 6.55 -5.53
N PRO A 122 -5.00 7.20 -4.57
CA PRO A 122 -6.21 7.96 -4.88
C PRO A 122 -5.98 9.12 -5.84
N VAL A 123 -4.89 9.88 -5.69
CA VAL A 123 -4.58 11.04 -6.53
C VAL A 123 -4.28 10.63 -7.98
N LYS A 124 -3.62 9.48 -8.17
CA LYS A 124 -3.28 8.94 -9.48
C LYS A 124 -4.39 8.10 -10.09
N GLN A 125 -5.40 7.72 -9.29
CA GLN A 125 -6.44 6.77 -9.67
C GLN A 125 -5.85 5.43 -10.16
N GLU A 126 -4.79 4.97 -9.50
CA GLU A 126 -4.11 3.71 -9.81
C GLU A 126 -4.38 2.69 -8.72
N LEU A 127 -4.84 1.51 -9.14
CA LEU A 127 -5.12 0.36 -8.29
C LEU A 127 -4.14 -0.77 -8.62
N TYR A 128 -3.45 -1.26 -7.60
CA TYR A 128 -2.66 -2.49 -7.65
C TYR A 128 -3.37 -3.55 -6.84
N PHE A 129 -3.52 -4.73 -7.41
CA PHE A 129 -4.14 -5.85 -6.69
C PHE A 129 -3.50 -7.17 -7.10
N ALA A 130 -3.39 -8.05 -6.15
CA ALA A 130 -2.83 -9.39 -6.35
C ALA A 130 -3.51 -10.41 -5.44
N GLU A 131 -3.49 -11.64 -5.90
CA GLU A 131 -3.85 -12.82 -5.11
C GLU A 131 -2.99 -14.00 -5.60
N GLU A 132 -2.62 -14.89 -4.69
CA GLU A 132 -1.68 -15.99 -4.91
C GLU A 132 -1.95 -16.79 -6.19
N HIS A 133 -3.23 -17.00 -6.56
CA HIS A 133 -3.60 -17.85 -7.70
C HIS A 133 -3.87 -17.09 -9.01
N ILE A 134 -4.05 -15.77 -8.95
CA ILE A 134 -4.31 -14.95 -10.15
C ILE A 134 -3.10 -14.15 -10.61
N GLY A 135 -2.13 -13.90 -9.70
CA GLY A 135 -0.99 -13.01 -9.94
C GLY A 135 -1.31 -11.55 -9.62
N ALA A 136 -0.43 -10.65 -10.05
CA ALA A 136 -0.50 -9.22 -9.74
C ALA A 136 -0.89 -8.39 -10.97
N TYR A 137 -1.66 -7.31 -10.72
CA TYR A 137 -2.24 -6.45 -11.76
C TYR A 137 -2.20 -4.99 -11.34
N ARG A 138 -2.12 -4.09 -12.34
CA ARG A 138 -2.29 -2.65 -12.20
C ARG A 138 -3.43 -2.17 -13.11
N LEU A 139 -4.36 -1.40 -12.55
CA LEU A 139 -5.43 -0.73 -13.28
C LEU A 139 -5.33 0.78 -13.07
N SER A 140 -5.37 1.56 -14.15
CA SER A 140 -5.29 3.03 -14.13
C SER A 140 -6.63 3.66 -14.46
N GLY A 141 -6.90 4.86 -13.90
CA GLY A 141 -8.12 5.62 -14.16
C GLY A 141 -9.36 5.08 -13.46
N ILE A 142 -9.18 4.29 -12.38
CA ILE A 142 -10.29 3.72 -11.62
C ILE A 142 -10.61 4.56 -10.38
N THR A 143 -11.88 4.90 -10.21
CA THR A 143 -12.40 5.58 -9.01
C THR A 143 -13.55 4.83 -8.35
N SER A 144 -14.15 3.88 -9.07
CA SER A 144 -15.22 2.98 -8.60
C SER A 144 -15.21 1.72 -9.44
N ARG A 145 -15.50 0.57 -8.85
CA ARG A 145 -15.63 -0.68 -9.59
C ARG A 145 -17.03 -0.87 -10.18
N GLY A 146 -18.06 -0.37 -9.53
CA GLY A 146 -19.44 -0.69 -9.90
C GLY A 146 -19.73 -2.19 -9.77
N ASP A 147 -20.40 -2.77 -10.78
CA ASP A 147 -20.75 -4.20 -10.84
C ASP A 147 -19.74 -5.03 -11.65
N VAL A 148 -18.55 -4.47 -11.96
CA VAL A 148 -17.51 -5.15 -12.74
C VAL A 148 -16.95 -6.35 -11.97
N SER A 149 -16.92 -7.52 -12.62
CA SER A 149 -16.38 -8.76 -12.05
C SER A 149 -14.85 -8.73 -11.95
N LEU A 150 -14.28 -9.68 -11.21
CA LEU A 150 -12.81 -9.80 -11.10
C LEU A 150 -12.16 -10.10 -12.46
N GLU A 151 -12.80 -10.94 -13.25
CA GLU A 151 -12.34 -11.30 -14.60
C GLU A 151 -12.31 -10.08 -15.52
N GLU A 152 -13.33 -9.22 -15.47
CA GLU A 152 -13.38 -7.99 -16.24
C GLU A 152 -12.35 -6.95 -15.78
N LEU A 153 -12.12 -6.85 -14.44
CA LEU A 153 -11.04 -6.02 -13.91
C LEU A 153 -9.68 -6.50 -14.42
N MET A 154 -9.40 -7.80 -14.33
CA MET A 154 -8.16 -8.39 -14.82
C MET A 154 -7.98 -8.20 -16.34
N ALA A 155 -9.05 -8.31 -17.12
CA ALA A 155 -9.02 -8.12 -18.57
C ALA A 155 -8.69 -6.67 -18.97
N SER A 156 -9.07 -5.69 -18.13
CA SER A 156 -8.77 -4.26 -18.36
C SER A 156 -7.49 -3.79 -17.69
N ALA A 157 -6.87 -4.61 -16.84
CA ALA A 157 -5.66 -4.30 -16.11
C ALA A 157 -4.39 -4.75 -16.84
N THR A 158 -3.28 -4.13 -16.51
CA THR A 158 -1.95 -4.58 -16.93
C THR A 158 -1.43 -5.62 -15.93
N ARG A 159 -1.08 -6.80 -16.41
CA ARG A 159 -0.44 -7.83 -15.57
C ARG A 159 1.00 -7.42 -15.23
N LEU A 160 1.41 -7.67 -14.01
CA LEU A 160 2.74 -7.33 -13.51
C LEU A 160 3.69 -8.55 -13.53
N PRO A 161 5.03 -8.33 -13.70
CA PRO A 161 5.66 -7.06 -14.03
C PRO A 161 5.32 -6.60 -15.46
N ALA A 162 5.22 -5.27 -15.68
CA ALA A 162 4.82 -4.68 -16.96
C ALA A 162 6.03 -4.18 -17.78
N GLU A 163 7.11 -3.82 -17.10
CA GLU A 163 8.30 -3.29 -17.75
C GLU A 163 9.24 -4.40 -18.23
N ALA A 164 9.84 -4.18 -19.38
CA ALA A 164 10.87 -5.07 -19.92
C ALA A 164 12.21 -4.92 -19.18
N ALA A 165 13.13 -5.85 -19.43
CA ALA A 165 14.50 -5.77 -18.92
C ALA A 165 15.15 -4.43 -19.30
N ARG A 166 15.91 -3.86 -18.36
CA ARG A 166 16.61 -2.58 -18.49
C ARG A 166 18.12 -2.79 -18.44
N ASP A 167 18.86 -1.87 -19.04
CA ASP A 167 20.33 -1.87 -18.99
C ASP A 167 20.86 -1.33 -17.64
N LYS A 168 20.02 -0.64 -16.88
CA LYS A 168 20.36 -0.02 -15.58
C LYS A 168 19.79 -0.79 -14.42
N PHE A 169 20.54 -0.86 -13.32
CA PHE A 169 20.00 -1.32 -12.03
C PHE A 169 19.36 -0.15 -11.30
N VAL A 170 18.05 -0.23 -11.08
CA VAL A 170 17.26 0.86 -10.48
C VAL A 170 16.92 0.54 -9.03
N ILE A 171 17.36 1.42 -8.12
CA ILE A 171 17.05 1.35 -6.70
C ILE A 171 15.99 2.42 -6.39
N VAL A 172 14.86 2.03 -5.82
CA VAL A 172 13.93 2.99 -5.25
C VAL A 172 14.18 3.14 -3.76
N ALA A 173 14.35 4.37 -3.29
CA ALA A 173 14.62 4.66 -1.88
C ALA A 173 13.63 5.67 -1.30
N SER A 174 13.51 5.69 0.04
CA SER A 174 12.70 6.68 0.73
C SER A 174 13.37 8.06 0.65
N ARG A 175 12.57 9.08 0.31
CA ARG A 175 13.02 10.48 0.30
C ARG A 175 13.36 10.99 1.70
N SER A 176 12.67 10.47 2.71
CA SER A 176 12.68 11.01 4.09
C SER A 176 13.40 10.10 5.10
N HIS A 177 13.79 8.88 4.71
CA HIS A 177 14.32 7.86 5.63
C HIS A 177 15.50 7.11 5.00
N LEU A 178 16.47 7.86 4.48
CA LEU A 178 17.75 7.30 4.06
C LEU A 178 18.60 7.05 5.33
N THR A 179 18.95 5.79 5.58
CA THR A 179 19.80 5.41 6.72
C THR A 179 21.22 5.08 6.24
N PRO A 180 22.24 5.09 7.13
CA PRO A 180 23.60 4.70 6.77
C PRO A 180 23.68 3.29 6.14
N GLU A 181 22.83 2.36 6.60
CA GLU A 181 22.75 1.01 6.02
C GLU A 181 22.23 1.05 4.60
N THR A 182 21.22 1.88 4.32
CA THR A 182 20.69 2.08 2.96
C THR A 182 21.75 2.70 2.05
N GLU A 183 22.49 3.70 2.54
CA GLU A 183 23.58 4.32 1.79
C GLU A 183 24.69 3.31 1.49
N SER A 184 25.08 2.49 2.48
CA SER A 184 26.07 1.43 2.30
C SER A 184 25.64 0.39 1.25
N TYR A 185 24.36 0.00 1.26
CA TYR A 185 23.78 -0.88 0.27
C TYR A 185 23.84 -0.27 -1.14
N ILE A 186 23.47 1.00 -1.29
CA ILE A 186 23.54 1.71 -2.57
C ILE A 186 24.96 1.73 -3.11
N GLU A 187 25.96 2.04 -2.27
CA GLU A 187 27.36 2.06 -2.68
C GLU A 187 27.89 0.67 -3.05
N GLU A 188 27.37 -0.39 -2.44
CA GLU A 188 27.66 -1.76 -2.84
C GLU A 188 27.08 -2.09 -4.22
N MET A 189 25.83 -1.74 -4.49
CA MET A 189 25.19 -1.95 -5.80
C MET A 189 25.91 -1.18 -6.92
N LYS A 190 26.39 0.04 -6.65
CA LYS A 190 27.21 0.80 -7.60
C LYS A 190 28.54 0.12 -7.97
N ARG A 191 29.06 -0.73 -7.09
CA ARG A 191 30.26 -1.53 -7.38
C ARG A 191 29.95 -2.80 -8.18
N GLN A 192 28.74 -3.33 -8.07
CA GLN A 192 28.32 -4.58 -8.70
C GLN A 192 27.71 -4.37 -10.09
N HIS A 193 27.12 -3.20 -10.35
CA HIS A 193 26.42 -2.90 -11.59
C HIS A 193 27.09 -1.75 -12.34
N ALA A 194 27.13 -1.85 -13.67
CA ALA A 194 27.77 -0.86 -14.54
C ALA A 194 27.09 0.51 -14.47
N GLU A 195 25.76 0.52 -14.33
CA GLU A 195 24.96 1.73 -14.17
C GLU A 195 23.89 1.51 -13.09
N VAL A 196 23.84 2.39 -12.09
CA VAL A 196 22.84 2.39 -11.02
C VAL A 196 22.07 3.69 -11.05
N GLU A 197 20.76 3.60 -11.16
CA GLU A 197 19.84 4.73 -11.07
C GLU A 197 19.13 4.74 -9.73
N LEU A 198 19.03 5.92 -9.12
CA LEU A 198 18.30 6.12 -7.86
C LEU A 198 17.02 6.90 -8.13
N ILE A 199 15.89 6.31 -7.78
CA ILE A 199 14.58 7.00 -7.79
C ILE A 199 14.03 7.12 -6.39
N SER A 200 13.20 8.14 -6.16
CA SER A 200 12.62 8.41 -4.84
C SER A 200 11.11 8.55 -4.94
N SER A 201 10.40 7.89 -4.03
CA SER A 201 8.95 8.03 -3.89
C SER A 201 8.52 7.92 -2.44
N GLY A 202 7.34 8.43 -2.10
CA GLY A 202 6.70 8.26 -0.80
C GLY A 202 5.97 6.93 -0.70
N SER A 203 5.51 6.59 0.51
CA SER A 203 4.54 5.54 0.78
C SER A 203 4.90 4.17 0.16
N SER A 204 3.93 3.29 0.06
CA SER A 204 4.01 1.96 -0.60
C SER A 204 4.14 2.03 -2.13
N ILE A 205 4.13 3.24 -2.73
CA ILE A 205 4.44 3.43 -4.16
C ILE A 205 5.79 2.82 -4.52
N LYS A 206 6.75 2.81 -3.60
CA LYS A 206 8.07 2.20 -3.80
C LYS A 206 7.98 0.70 -4.09
N ILE A 207 7.10 -0.01 -3.39
CA ILE A 207 6.89 -1.45 -3.62
C ILE A 207 6.15 -1.65 -4.95
N CYS A 208 5.18 -0.79 -5.26
CA CYS A 208 4.51 -0.83 -6.57
C CYS A 208 5.49 -0.66 -7.74
N LEU A 209 6.50 0.21 -7.62
CA LEU A 209 7.53 0.38 -8.64
C LEU A 209 8.40 -0.88 -8.83
N VAL A 210 8.66 -1.62 -7.76
CA VAL A 210 9.33 -2.93 -7.85
C VAL A 210 8.43 -3.94 -8.55
N ALA A 211 7.17 -4.04 -8.14
CA ALA A 211 6.20 -4.96 -8.74
C ALA A 211 5.96 -4.69 -10.24
N GLU A 212 5.99 -3.42 -10.66
CA GLU A 212 5.90 -3.04 -12.07
C GLU A 212 7.13 -3.44 -12.89
N GLY A 213 8.26 -3.70 -12.25
CA GLY A 213 9.55 -3.84 -12.90
C GLY A 213 10.24 -2.50 -13.18
N LYS A 214 9.76 -1.36 -12.69
CA LYS A 214 10.39 -0.03 -12.83
C LYS A 214 11.55 0.19 -11.89
N ALA A 215 11.62 -0.54 -10.79
CA ALA A 215 12.76 -0.63 -9.90
C ALA A 215 13.13 -2.10 -9.70
N ASP A 216 14.42 -2.37 -9.47
CA ASP A 216 14.91 -3.73 -9.21
C ASP A 216 14.85 -4.05 -7.73
N VAL A 217 14.98 -3.02 -6.87
CA VAL A 217 14.99 -3.21 -5.43
C VAL A 217 14.52 -1.97 -4.67
N TYR A 218 13.88 -2.24 -3.53
CA TYR A 218 13.57 -1.27 -2.48
C TYR A 218 14.24 -1.70 -1.18
N PRO A 219 15.44 -1.20 -0.85
CA PRO A 219 16.10 -1.52 0.41
C PRO A 219 15.42 -0.78 1.58
N ARG A 220 14.94 -1.53 2.58
CA ARG A 220 14.30 -0.98 3.77
C ARG A 220 14.97 -1.51 5.02
N PHE A 221 15.98 -0.77 5.56
CA PHE A 221 16.68 -1.10 6.81
C PHE A 221 16.13 -0.35 8.03
N ALA A 222 15.39 0.74 7.80
CA ALA A 222 14.72 1.44 8.89
C ALA A 222 13.52 0.62 9.43
N PRO A 223 13.12 0.81 10.70
CA PRO A 223 11.93 0.20 11.25
C PRO A 223 10.69 0.44 10.37
N THR A 224 9.85 -0.56 10.26
CA THR A 224 8.61 -0.54 9.49
C THR A 224 7.57 -1.38 10.23
N MET A 225 6.31 -1.11 9.97
CA MET A 225 5.20 -1.85 10.56
C MET A 225 4.63 -2.87 9.56
N GLU A 226 3.85 -3.82 10.06
CA GLU A 226 3.25 -4.88 9.24
C GLU A 226 2.36 -4.30 8.13
N TRP A 227 1.61 -3.24 8.43
CA TRP A 227 0.69 -2.59 7.49
C TRP A 227 1.38 -1.79 6.38
N ASP A 228 2.63 -1.32 6.60
CA ASP A 228 3.42 -0.63 5.56
C ASP A 228 3.80 -1.58 4.41
N THR A 229 3.89 -2.89 4.67
CA THR A 229 4.52 -3.84 3.74
C THR A 229 3.64 -4.99 3.29
N ALA A 230 2.66 -5.43 4.09
CA ALA A 230 1.92 -6.66 3.81
C ALA A 230 1.21 -6.66 2.44
N ALA A 231 0.52 -5.58 2.08
CA ALA A 231 -0.14 -5.47 0.78
C ALA A 231 0.86 -5.47 -0.38
N GLY A 232 1.93 -4.69 -0.23
CA GLY A 232 3.00 -4.64 -1.23
C GLY A 232 3.73 -5.97 -1.39
N HIS A 233 3.93 -6.72 -0.31
CA HIS A 233 4.55 -8.05 -0.35
C HIS A 233 3.72 -9.05 -1.17
N ALA A 234 2.40 -9.00 -1.07
CA ALA A 234 1.53 -9.85 -1.88
C ALA A 234 1.52 -9.45 -3.37
N ILE A 235 1.84 -8.18 -3.70
CA ILE A 235 1.82 -7.66 -5.07
C ILE A 235 3.18 -7.87 -5.78
N ALA A 236 4.31 -7.81 -5.04
CA ALA A 236 5.66 -7.92 -5.58
C ALA A 236 6.13 -9.39 -5.67
#